data_282b1bf1a653cbb2018e982c04e58a5f
#
_entry.id   282b1bf1a653cbb2018e982c04e58a5f
#
_cell.length_a   1.000
_cell.length_b   1.000
_cell.length_c   1.000
_cell.angle_alpha   90.00
_cell.angle_beta   90.00
_cell.angle_gamma   90.00
#
_symmetry.space_group_name_H-M   'P 1'
#
loop_
_entity.id
_entity.type
_entity.pdbx_description
1 polymer ?
#
loop_
_entity_poly.entity_id
_entity_poly.type
_entity_poly.pdbx_seq_one_letter_code
_entity_poly.pdbx_strand_id
1 'polypeptide(L)'
;MRLVAYSLAVAMALAAGAAVAQHSHPEGEGTIRGRIVREAGPAAGLPVVLYAISQAGEPGVARSVSDDRGRFVFADVSNDPNMVYLVGARAHEIPFGTKARFAAGQEELEVEVRIAAIDTDTSLARRGVSTLRIDRSCEKLRVSEAHELHNPTQRVIYLLEAERAGQEPLFSAEIPALASDFATPPGTLPESFERAGEEVRFWGPLHPGSHALEFSYALAGKPGSLELERRFANDAPRVVFLTHPRGPQVHGARLRPAGERSVEGRAYRAVEARQIAAGEHLAYSLSIPAAPEAPISLVHSKLWLELDDAALAVEEQHVLRVERDEGETPLVAESDAPLLCLALPAGAGGLRLSPTSLAIGLDPDSSGVLAVRGPIPPGDSTLALGYRLPAEGSALRFERRFPRALPLLSVFVADTGILAETTRLHRLRSIRTEDRSYLQLEGFEIEPEERVVIDLRQLPAPRPLSALASAGFAALAAAGAIAFLIAPLRGGRQQEDAAETRAARLAAEREVVYASIRDLDEDFETGKLGEQDHATMRGELRAQAVRLLQTEREAAPAAAAEASGCASCGAEPPRDARFCPGCGVELAKPEGAA
;
A
#
# COMPACT_ATOMS: atom_id res chain seq x y z
N MET A 1 -8.28 -21.09 -17.36
CA MET A 1 -6.99 -21.22 -16.72
C MET A 1 -6.54 -19.99 -15.90
N ARG A 2 -7.45 -19.05 -15.60
CA ARG A 2 -7.18 -17.88 -14.71
C ARG A 2 -7.53 -18.13 -13.23
N LEU A 3 -7.87 -19.34 -12.84
CA LEU A 3 -8.47 -19.67 -11.54
C LEU A 3 -7.47 -20.08 -10.43
N VAL A 4 -6.21 -20.38 -10.77
CA VAL A 4 -5.22 -20.85 -9.78
C VAL A 4 -4.49 -19.70 -9.08
N ALA A 5 -4.37 -18.54 -9.73
CA ALA A 5 -3.65 -17.36 -9.18
C ALA A 5 -4.36 -16.68 -7.99
N TYR A 6 -5.66 -16.91 -7.79
CA TYR A 6 -6.44 -16.22 -6.76
C TYR A 6 -6.42 -16.88 -5.36
N SER A 7 -6.01 -18.13 -5.26
CA SER A 7 -5.90 -18.77 -3.93
C SER A 7 -4.77 -18.16 -3.08
N LEU A 8 -3.77 -17.58 -3.74
CA LEU A 8 -2.66 -16.89 -3.08
C LEU A 8 -3.01 -15.44 -2.66
N ALA A 9 -3.95 -14.78 -3.34
CA ALA A 9 -4.34 -13.39 -3.01
C ALA A 9 -4.95 -13.26 -1.60
N VAL A 10 -5.56 -14.32 -1.06
CA VAL A 10 -6.08 -14.33 0.31
C VAL A 10 -4.95 -14.25 1.36
N ALA A 11 -3.79 -14.81 1.06
CA ALA A 11 -2.63 -14.74 1.94
C ALA A 11 -2.03 -13.33 2.03
N MET A 12 -2.07 -12.56 0.93
CA MET A 12 -1.45 -11.24 0.82
C MET A 12 -2.04 -10.22 1.79
N ALA A 13 -3.32 -10.27 2.02
CA ALA A 13 -4.03 -9.25 2.76
C ALA A 13 -4.10 -9.51 4.28
N LEU A 14 -3.82 -10.73 4.72
CA LEU A 14 -3.79 -11.10 6.14
C LEU A 14 -2.42 -10.88 6.80
N ALA A 15 -1.36 -10.67 6.00
CA ALA A 15 0.00 -10.47 6.49
C ALA A 15 0.35 -9.00 6.82
N ALA A 16 -0.39 -8.03 6.28
CA ALA A 16 -0.14 -6.61 6.52
C ALA A 16 -0.74 -6.15 7.86
N GLY A 17 -0.06 -6.42 8.93
CA GLY A 17 -0.32 -5.85 10.26
C GLY A 17 0.29 -4.46 10.43
N ALA A 18 0.09 -3.50 9.50
CA ALA A 18 0.43 -2.10 9.68
C ALA A 18 -0.57 -1.25 8.89
N ALA A 19 -1.22 -0.34 9.60
CA ALA A 19 -2.05 0.79 9.14
C ALA A 19 -2.36 0.83 7.63
N VAL A 20 -3.14 -0.09 7.14
CA VAL A 20 -3.81 0.07 5.84
C VAL A 20 -5.00 0.98 6.10
N ALA A 21 -5.06 2.09 5.37
CA ALA A 21 -6.26 2.91 5.29
C ALA A 21 -7.47 1.98 5.13
N GLN A 22 -8.49 2.16 5.96
CA GLN A 22 -9.74 1.43 5.85
C GLN A 22 -10.36 1.81 4.51
N HIS A 23 -10.11 1.02 3.47
CA HIS A 23 -10.85 1.15 2.22
C HIS A 23 -12.25 0.63 2.52
N SER A 24 -13.23 1.51 2.40
CA SER A 24 -14.63 1.13 2.50
C SER A 24 -14.95 0.11 1.42
N HIS A 25 -15.57 -1.02 1.79
CA HIS A 25 -16.14 -1.95 0.80
C HIS A 25 -17.28 -1.24 0.04
N PRO A 26 -17.58 -1.65 -1.20
CA PRO A 26 -18.73 -1.12 -1.92
C PRO A 26 -20.00 -1.39 -1.11
N GLU A 27 -20.71 -0.31 -0.74
CA GLU A 27 -21.96 -0.39 0.01
C GLU A 27 -23.10 -0.90 -0.86
N GLY A 28 -24.04 -1.62 -0.26
CA GLY A 28 -25.21 -2.18 -0.92
C GLY A 28 -26.19 -2.79 0.08
N GLU A 29 -27.23 -3.42 -0.42
CA GLU A 29 -28.28 -4.03 0.38
C GLU A 29 -28.01 -5.49 0.75
N GLY A 30 -26.85 -6.03 0.35
CA GLY A 30 -26.49 -7.42 0.57
C GLY A 30 -25.98 -7.69 1.98
N THR A 31 -26.25 -8.90 2.46
CA THR A 31 -25.71 -9.41 3.73
C THR A 31 -25.01 -10.75 3.50
N ILE A 32 -23.78 -10.87 3.96
CA ILE A 32 -23.04 -12.14 3.97
C ILE A 32 -23.05 -12.68 5.39
N ARG A 33 -23.73 -13.81 5.60
CA ARG A 33 -23.72 -14.57 6.85
C ARG A 33 -22.82 -15.77 6.71
N GLY A 34 -22.00 -16.03 7.71
CA GLY A 34 -21.09 -17.15 7.63
C GLY A 34 -20.84 -17.85 8.94
N ARG A 35 -20.24 -19.02 8.82
CA ARG A 35 -19.82 -19.81 9.95
C ARG A 35 -18.41 -20.36 9.74
N ILE A 36 -17.58 -20.27 10.77
CA ILE A 36 -16.30 -20.95 10.83
C ILE A 36 -16.55 -22.38 11.33
N VAL A 37 -16.10 -23.35 10.57
CA VAL A 37 -16.12 -24.77 10.93
C VAL A 37 -14.69 -25.23 11.19
N ARG A 38 -14.43 -25.79 12.34
CA ARG A 38 -13.12 -26.22 12.80
C ARG A 38 -13.16 -27.66 13.27
N GLU A 39 -12.19 -28.47 12.87
CA GLU A 39 -12.07 -29.87 13.35
C GLU A 39 -11.59 -29.94 14.81
N ALA A 40 -10.78 -28.97 15.25
CA ALA A 40 -10.26 -28.94 16.62
C ALA A 40 -10.17 -27.50 17.15
N GLY A 41 -10.58 -27.32 18.41
CA GLY A 41 -10.52 -26.06 19.13
C GLY A 41 -11.70 -25.13 18.88
N PRO A 42 -11.77 -23.99 19.60
CA PRO A 42 -12.87 -23.05 19.51
C PRO A 42 -12.87 -22.30 18.18
N ALA A 43 -14.06 -22.06 17.63
CA ALA A 43 -14.28 -21.21 16.46
C ALA A 43 -14.66 -19.77 16.85
N ALA A 44 -14.74 -19.49 18.16
CA ALA A 44 -15.10 -18.19 18.72
C ALA A 44 -13.91 -17.21 18.72
N GLY A 45 -14.20 -15.92 18.55
CA GLY A 45 -13.20 -14.86 18.68
C GLY A 45 -12.17 -14.80 17.54
N LEU A 46 -12.37 -15.53 16.44
CA LEU A 46 -11.45 -15.50 15.30
C LEU A 46 -11.73 -14.27 14.43
N PRO A 47 -10.69 -13.51 14.05
CA PRO A 47 -10.85 -12.41 13.10
C PRO A 47 -11.21 -12.95 11.72
N VAL A 48 -12.25 -12.37 11.12
CA VAL A 48 -12.73 -12.69 9.78
C VAL A 48 -12.59 -11.47 8.90
N VAL A 49 -12.04 -11.64 7.71
CA VAL A 49 -11.84 -10.57 6.75
C VAL A 49 -12.60 -10.90 5.46
N LEU A 50 -13.28 -9.90 4.95
CA LEU A 50 -13.96 -9.92 3.66
C LEU A 50 -13.18 -9.06 2.68
N TYR A 51 -12.86 -9.60 1.51
CA TYR A 51 -12.37 -8.85 0.36
C TYR A 51 -13.43 -8.84 -0.72
N ALA A 52 -13.83 -7.64 -1.14
CA ALA A 52 -14.72 -7.42 -2.27
C ALA A 52 -13.88 -7.08 -3.50
N ILE A 53 -13.94 -7.90 -4.55
CA ILE A 53 -13.15 -7.74 -5.77
C ILE A 53 -14.11 -7.47 -6.92
N SER A 54 -13.98 -6.29 -7.53
CA SER A 54 -14.68 -5.93 -8.77
C SER A 54 -13.77 -6.06 -9.98
N GLN A 55 -14.36 -6.08 -11.20
CA GLN A 55 -13.57 -6.07 -12.45
C GLN A 55 -12.91 -4.70 -12.73
N ALA A 56 -13.35 -3.64 -12.09
CA ALA A 56 -13.02 -2.26 -12.47
C ALA A 56 -12.51 -1.38 -11.32
N GLY A 57 -12.27 -1.92 -10.11
CA GLY A 57 -11.93 -1.07 -8.96
C GLY A 57 -10.93 -1.68 -7.99
N GLU A 58 -10.46 -0.85 -7.06
CA GLU A 58 -9.66 -1.30 -5.93
C GLU A 58 -10.47 -2.26 -5.04
N PRO A 59 -9.83 -3.31 -4.48
CA PRO A 59 -10.53 -4.25 -3.62
C PRO A 59 -11.00 -3.57 -2.33
N GLY A 60 -12.29 -3.71 -2.02
CA GLY A 60 -12.85 -3.30 -0.73
C GLY A 60 -12.50 -4.31 0.36
N VAL A 61 -12.35 -3.85 1.61
CA VAL A 61 -12.01 -4.69 2.76
C VAL A 61 -12.98 -4.41 3.91
N ALA A 62 -13.57 -5.47 4.47
CA ALA A 62 -14.34 -5.40 5.71
C ALA A 62 -13.82 -6.43 6.73
N ARG A 63 -14.05 -6.17 8.01
CA ARG A 63 -13.60 -7.03 9.12
C ARG A 63 -14.75 -7.35 10.04
N SER A 64 -14.78 -8.57 10.56
CA SER A 64 -15.72 -9.07 11.56
C SER A 64 -14.99 -10.00 12.52
N VAL A 65 -15.68 -10.43 13.56
CA VAL A 65 -15.16 -11.42 14.52
C VAL A 65 -16.25 -12.48 14.72
N SER A 66 -15.84 -13.75 14.78
CA SER A 66 -16.77 -14.85 15.01
C SER A 66 -17.32 -14.87 16.43
N ASP A 67 -18.62 -15.15 16.57
CA ASP A 67 -19.30 -15.32 17.86
C ASP A 67 -18.94 -16.68 18.54
N ASP A 68 -19.50 -16.93 19.72
CA ASP A 68 -19.26 -18.17 20.49
C ASP A 68 -19.65 -19.46 19.73
N ARG A 69 -20.47 -19.34 18.69
CA ARG A 69 -20.87 -20.46 17.82
C ARG A 69 -20.11 -20.46 16.49
N GLY A 70 -19.08 -19.62 16.34
CA GLY A 70 -18.29 -19.47 15.13
C GLY A 70 -19.00 -18.72 14.01
N ARG A 71 -20.11 -18.00 14.27
CA ARG A 71 -20.87 -17.27 13.25
C ARG A 71 -20.32 -15.85 13.12
N PHE A 72 -20.38 -15.29 11.93
CA PHE A 72 -20.02 -13.90 11.62
C PHE A 72 -21.00 -13.33 10.59
N VAL A 73 -21.05 -12.00 10.52
CA VAL A 73 -21.91 -11.27 9.58
C VAL A 73 -21.14 -10.08 9.00
N PHE A 74 -21.33 -9.85 7.71
CA PHE A 74 -20.99 -8.61 7.02
C PHE A 74 -22.29 -8.07 6.42
N ALA A 75 -22.77 -6.95 6.96
CA ALA A 75 -23.93 -6.24 6.46
C ALA A 75 -23.52 -5.15 5.45
N ASP A 76 -24.50 -4.61 4.74
CA ASP A 76 -24.37 -3.45 3.86
C ASP A 76 -23.30 -3.64 2.77
N VAL A 77 -23.15 -4.86 2.25
CA VAL A 77 -22.24 -5.19 1.16
C VAL A 77 -22.97 -5.12 -0.18
N SER A 78 -22.25 -4.80 -1.26
CA SER A 78 -22.83 -4.82 -2.61
C SER A 78 -23.32 -6.22 -2.99
N ASN A 79 -24.56 -6.35 -3.46
CA ASN A 79 -25.11 -7.62 -3.97
C ASN A 79 -25.00 -7.75 -5.49
N ASP A 80 -24.09 -6.97 -6.12
CA ASP A 80 -23.80 -7.07 -7.56
C ASP A 80 -23.29 -8.48 -7.89
N PRO A 81 -23.95 -9.22 -8.83
CA PRO A 81 -23.52 -10.55 -9.24
C PRO A 81 -22.12 -10.60 -9.89
N ASN A 82 -21.57 -9.46 -10.32
CA ASN A 82 -20.23 -9.37 -10.89
C ASN A 82 -19.13 -9.23 -9.81
N MET A 83 -19.51 -8.96 -8.58
CA MET A 83 -18.59 -8.91 -7.45
C MET A 83 -18.22 -10.32 -6.99
N VAL A 84 -16.94 -10.52 -6.68
CA VAL A 84 -16.42 -11.74 -6.05
C VAL A 84 -15.99 -11.40 -4.63
N TYR A 85 -16.53 -12.13 -3.67
CA TYR A 85 -16.16 -12.01 -2.28
C TYR A 85 -15.20 -13.12 -1.88
N LEU A 86 -14.10 -12.76 -1.22
CA LEU A 86 -13.21 -13.71 -0.55
C LEU A 86 -13.41 -13.51 0.95
N VAL A 87 -13.97 -14.51 1.61
CA VAL A 87 -14.18 -14.51 3.06
C VAL A 87 -13.11 -15.39 3.68
N GLY A 88 -12.30 -14.83 4.57
CA GLY A 88 -11.18 -15.54 5.17
C GLY A 88 -11.09 -15.36 6.67
N ALA A 89 -10.58 -16.39 7.34
CA ALA A 89 -10.18 -16.36 8.74
C ALA A 89 -8.74 -16.86 8.89
N ARG A 90 -8.03 -16.43 9.93
CA ARG A 90 -6.66 -16.84 10.21
C ARG A 90 -6.63 -17.73 11.45
N ALA A 91 -5.94 -18.85 11.34
CA ALA A 91 -5.67 -19.73 12.47
C ALA A 91 -4.23 -20.24 12.39
N HIS A 92 -3.48 -20.15 13.50
CA HIS A 92 -2.05 -20.53 13.56
C HIS A 92 -1.22 -19.89 12.44
N GLU A 93 -1.42 -18.59 12.19
CA GLU A 93 -0.81 -17.81 11.10
C GLU A 93 -1.20 -18.24 9.67
N ILE A 94 -1.96 -19.33 9.51
CA ILE A 94 -2.40 -19.84 8.21
C ILE A 94 -3.72 -19.20 7.81
N PRO A 95 -3.82 -18.64 6.59
CA PRO A 95 -5.07 -18.13 6.04
C PRO A 95 -5.96 -19.26 5.52
N PHE A 96 -7.21 -19.26 5.94
CA PHE A 96 -8.27 -20.11 5.41
C PHE A 96 -9.34 -19.24 4.80
N GLY A 97 -9.89 -19.61 3.66
CA GLY A 97 -10.89 -18.77 3.02
C GLY A 97 -11.74 -19.52 2.01
N THR A 98 -12.87 -18.90 1.69
CA THR A 98 -13.79 -19.35 0.66
C THR A 98 -14.18 -18.21 -0.26
N LYS A 99 -14.49 -18.56 -1.53
CA LYS A 99 -15.00 -17.61 -2.51
C LYS A 99 -16.53 -17.67 -2.49
N ALA A 100 -17.14 -16.51 -2.60
CA ALA A 100 -18.59 -16.39 -2.64
C ALA A 100 -19.01 -15.32 -3.64
N ARG A 101 -20.25 -15.43 -4.17
CA ARG A 101 -20.83 -14.48 -5.10
C ARG A 101 -22.33 -14.50 -4.91
N PHE A 102 -22.94 -13.33 -4.94
CA PHE A 102 -24.39 -13.23 -4.98
C PHE A 102 -24.94 -13.68 -6.34
N ALA A 103 -26.05 -14.39 -6.33
CA ALA A 103 -26.84 -14.58 -7.54
C ALA A 103 -27.65 -13.30 -7.85
N ALA A 104 -28.10 -13.15 -9.07
CA ALA A 104 -28.92 -12.00 -9.44
C ALA A 104 -30.20 -11.92 -8.59
N GLY A 105 -30.42 -10.80 -7.90
CA GLY A 105 -31.54 -10.57 -7.01
C GLY A 105 -31.44 -11.25 -5.63
N GLN A 106 -30.28 -11.80 -5.28
CA GLN A 106 -30.03 -12.37 -3.97
C GLN A 106 -29.58 -11.25 -3.00
N GLU A 107 -30.17 -11.17 -1.82
CA GLU A 107 -29.83 -10.20 -0.79
C GLU A 107 -29.03 -10.84 0.37
N GLU A 108 -29.20 -12.13 0.61
CA GLU A 108 -28.47 -12.86 1.64
C GLU A 108 -27.59 -13.96 1.01
N LEU A 109 -26.34 -14.04 1.44
CA LEU A 109 -25.38 -15.03 1.01
C LEU A 109 -24.83 -15.78 2.22
N GLU A 110 -24.97 -17.10 2.23
CA GLU A 110 -24.39 -17.95 3.26
C GLU A 110 -23.03 -18.49 2.84
N VAL A 111 -22.05 -18.43 3.75
CA VAL A 111 -20.69 -18.91 3.51
C VAL A 111 -20.19 -19.76 4.67
N GLU A 112 -19.38 -20.75 4.35
CA GLU A 112 -18.68 -21.58 5.34
C GLU A 112 -17.16 -21.46 5.15
N VAL A 113 -16.45 -21.06 6.20
CA VAL A 113 -14.99 -21.02 6.23
C VAL A 113 -14.51 -22.23 7.04
N ARG A 114 -13.90 -23.19 6.34
CA ARG A 114 -13.35 -24.38 6.98
C ARG A 114 -11.90 -24.18 7.37
N ILE A 115 -11.61 -24.34 8.65
CA ILE A 115 -10.27 -24.37 9.20
C ILE A 115 -9.87 -25.81 9.39
N ALA A 116 -9.06 -26.33 8.47
CA ALA A 116 -8.56 -27.69 8.54
C ALA A 116 -7.54 -27.85 9.68
N ALA A 117 -7.43 -29.04 10.23
CA ALA A 117 -6.38 -29.36 11.18
C ALA A 117 -5.00 -29.35 10.51
N ILE A 118 -3.97 -29.07 11.29
CA ILE A 118 -2.58 -29.09 10.82
C ILE A 118 -2.02 -30.50 10.97
N ASP A 119 -1.20 -30.91 10.00
CA ASP A 119 -0.38 -32.08 10.03
C ASP A 119 1.08 -31.71 9.85
N THR A 120 1.97 -32.28 10.62
CA THR A 120 3.40 -32.00 10.57
C THR A 120 4.20 -33.01 9.76
N ASP A 121 3.55 -34.06 9.25
CA ASP A 121 4.20 -35.08 8.43
C ASP A 121 4.38 -34.61 6.98
N THR A 122 5.56 -34.09 6.67
CA THR A 122 5.92 -33.58 5.35
C THR A 122 6.00 -34.67 4.27
N SER A 123 6.16 -35.94 4.67
CA SER A 123 6.25 -37.07 3.75
C SER A 123 4.93 -37.39 3.01
N LEU A 124 3.81 -36.85 3.53
CA LEU A 124 2.48 -36.99 2.91
C LEU A 124 2.36 -36.20 1.62
N ALA A 125 3.17 -35.15 1.43
CA ALA A 125 3.14 -34.33 0.22
C ALA A 125 3.70 -35.10 -0.98
N ARG A 126 2.93 -35.13 -2.08
CA ARG A 126 3.36 -35.75 -3.34
C ARG A 126 3.85 -34.66 -4.29
N ARG A 127 4.92 -34.96 -5.02
CA ARG A 127 5.54 -34.04 -5.97
C ARG A 127 5.11 -34.40 -7.39
N GLY A 128 4.79 -33.40 -8.16
CA GLY A 128 4.41 -33.49 -9.57
C GLY A 128 5.48 -32.93 -10.50
N VAL A 129 5.04 -32.17 -11.50
CA VAL A 129 5.91 -31.58 -12.50
C VAL A 129 6.62 -30.35 -11.94
N SER A 130 7.92 -30.26 -12.16
CA SER A 130 8.71 -29.05 -11.95
C SER A 130 8.89 -28.33 -13.29
N THR A 131 8.46 -27.08 -13.40
CA THR A 131 8.59 -26.27 -14.61
C THR A 131 9.52 -25.09 -14.34
N LEU A 132 10.55 -24.95 -15.16
CA LEU A 132 11.51 -23.84 -15.14
C LEU A 132 11.30 -23.03 -16.39
N ARG A 133 10.70 -21.86 -16.27
CA ARG A 133 10.54 -20.91 -17.38
C ARG A 133 11.70 -19.92 -17.35
N ILE A 134 12.40 -19.79 -18.47
CA ILE A 134 13.58 -18.94 -18.62
C ILE A 134 13.24 -17.86 -19.64
N ASP A 135 13.05 -16.65 -19.14
CA ASP A 135 12.75 -15.46 -19.93
C ASP A 135 13.94 -14.50 -19.90
N ARG A 136 14.26 -13.88 -21.00
CA ARG A 136 15.31 -12.86 -21.05
C ARG A 136 14.76 -11.50 -20.68
N SER A 137 15.42 -10.83 -19.75
CA SER A 137 15.16 -9.44 -19.36
C SER A 137 16.46 -8.66 -19.39
N CYS A 138 16.67 -7.91 -20.45
CA CYS A 138 17.89 -7.12 -20.66
C CYS A 138 19.17 -7.99 -20.56
N GLU A 139 20.03 -7.69 -19.62
CA GLU A 139 21.28 -8.44 -19.38
C GLU A 139 21.11 -9.65 -18.43
N LYS A 140 19.88 -9.94 -18.03
CA LYS A 140 19.57 -11.02 -17.10
C LYS A 140 18.65 -12.05 -17.75
N LEU A 141 18.74 -13.28 -17.26
CA LEU A 141 17.74 -14.32 -17.48
C LEU A 141 16.92 -14.45 -16.21
N ARG A 142 15.61 -14.23 -16.29
CA ARG A 142 14.70 -14.53 -15.21
C ARG A 142 14.30 -15.99 -15.30
N VAL A 143 14.61 -16.75 -14.28
CA VAL A 143 14.15 -18.12 -14.14
C VAL A 143 12.97 -18.12 -13.17
N SER A 144 11.79 -18.50 -13.66
CA SER A 144 10.59 -18.70 -12.86
C SER A 144 10.35 -20.19 -12.70
N GLU A 145 10.36 -20.65 -11.47
CA GLU A 145 10.13 -22.04 -11.13
C GLU A 145 8.73 -22.23 -10.58
N ALA A 146 8.04 -23.25 -11.06
CA ALA A 146 6.74 -23.70 -10.58
C ALA A 146 6.81 -25.22 -10.32
N HIS A 147 6.60 -25.62 -9.08
CA HIS A 147 6.65 -27.01 -8.66
C HIS A 147 5.27 -27.45 -8.20
N GLU A 148 4.73 -28.48 -8.84
CA GLU A 148 3.46 -29.05 -8.44
C GLU A 148 3.63 -29.88 -7.16
N LEU A 149 2.89 -29.50 -6.12
CA LEU A 149 2.77 -30.24 -4.87
C LEU A 149 1.31 -30.64 -4.68
N HIS A 150 1.09 -31.88 -4.28
CA HIS A 150 -0.24 -32.41 -4.01
C HIS A 150 -0.32 -32.91 -2.56
N ASN A 151 -1.25 -32.37 -1.81
CA ASN A 151 -1.63 -32.84 -0.49
C ASN A 151 -2.86 -33.77 -0.63
N PRO A 152 -2.72 -35.08 -0.49
CA PRO A 152 -3.84 -36.02 -0.62
C PRO A 152 -4.74 -36.07 0.62
N THR A 153 -4.38 -35.37 1.70
CA THR A 153 -5.11 -35.39 2.96
C THR A 153 -6.18 -34.28 3.00
N GLN A 154 -7.02 -34.31 4.03
CA GLN A 154 -7.95 -33.22 4.33
C GLN A 154 -7.37 -32.18 5.31
N ARG A 155 -6.12 -32.35 5.73
CA ARG A 155 -5.40 -31.51 6.67
C ARG A 155 -4.43 -30.59 5.94
N VAL A 156 -4.03 -29.50 6.57
CA VAL A 156 -2.97 -28.64 6.05
C VAL A 156 -1.62 -29.16 6.53
N ILE A 157 -0.71 -29.45 5.62
CA ILE A 157 0.64 -29.86 6.00
C ILE A 157 1.48 -28.60 6.23
N TYR A 158 1.98 -28.41 7.46
CA TYR A 158 2.76 -27.24 7.84
C TYR A 158 3.64 -27.49 9.05
N LEU A 159 4.91 -27.07 8.97
CA LEU A 159 5.82 -27.04 10.11
C LEU A 159 6.05 -25.60 10.55
N LEU A 160 5.66 -25.31 11.78
CA LEU A 160 5.99 -24.07 12.44
C LEU A 160 7.51 -23.96 12.64
N GLU A 161 8.06 -22.75 12.66
CA GLU A 161 9.51 -22.53 12.78
C GLU A 161 10.15 -23.29 13.96
N ALA A 162 9.45 -23.32 15.10
CA ALA A 162 9.92 -24.05 16.30
C ALA A 162 9.98 -25.58 16.13
N GLU A 163 9.31 -26.14 15.13
CA GLU A 163 9.19 -27.58 14.89
C GLU A 163 10.12 -28.08 13.77
N ARG A 164 10.80 -27.16 13.06
CA ARG A 164 11.63 -27.49 11.88
C ARG A 164 12.95 -28.16 12.20
N ALA A 165 13.44 -28.02 13.44
CA ALA A 165 14.75 -28.59 13.82
C ALA A 165 14.79 -30.11 13.63
N GLY A 166 15.66 -30.57 12.72
CA GLY A 166 15.80 -31.98 12.40
C GLY A 166 14.71 -32.59 11.51
N GLN A 167 13.79 -31.77 11.00
CA GLN A 167 12.75 -32.21 10.08
C GLN A 167 13.14 -31.89 8.62
N GLU A 168 12.57 -32.66 7.69
CA GLU A 168 12.71 -32.39 6.27
C GLU A 168 11.63 -31.38 5.80
N PRO A 169 11.98 -30.40 4.93
CA PRO A 169 11.00 -29.51 4.37
C PRO A 169 10.05 -30.25 3.42
N LEU A 170 8.86 -29.68 3.21
CA LEU A 170 7.89 -30.15 2.21
C LEU A 170 8.49 -30.21 0.80
N PHE A 171 9.34 -29.24 0.51
CA PHE A 171 10.07 -29.14 -0.74
C PHE A 171 11.39 -28.42 -0.52
N SER A 172 12.44 -28.87 -1.20
CA SER A 172 13.68 -28.12 -1.31
C SER A 172 14.20 -28.15 -2.74
N ALA A 173 14.86 -27.07 -3.13
CA ALA A 173 15.49 -26.91 -4.43
C ALA A 173 16.82 -26.17 -4.29
N GLU A 174 17.84 -26.61 -5.00
CA GLU A 174 19.06 -25.84 -5.19
C GLU A 174 18.86 -24.84 -6.32
N ILE A 175 19.27 -23.60 -6.10
CA ILE A 175 19.36 -22.54 -7.11
C ILE A 175 20.84 -22.29 -7.38
N PRO A 176 21.24 -21.88 -8.60
CA PRO A 176 22.64 -21.63 -8.91
C PRO A 176 23.28 -20.59 -7.98
N ALA A 177 24.55 -20.80 -7.60
CA ALA A 177 25.32 -19.87 -6.74
C ALA A 177 25.33 -18.42 -7.25
N LEU A 178 25.29 -18.28 -8.58
CA LEU A 178 25.28 -16.98 -9.27
C LEU A 178 23.89 -16.34 -9.35
N ALA A 179 22.87 -16.96 -8.75
CA ALA A 179 21.49 -16.46 -8.76
C ALA A 179 21.35 -15.23 -7.88
N SER A 180 20.78 -14.18 -8.46
CA SER A 180 20.39 -12.92 -7.79
C SER A 180 18.86 -12.75 -7.80
N ASP A 181 18.37 -11.69 -7.18
CA ASP A 181 16.97 -11.24 -7.26
C ASP A 181 15.95 -12.34 -6.95
N PHE A 182 16.21 -13.14 -5.90
CA PHE A 182 15.27 -14.15 -5.46
C PHE A 182 13.97 -13.49 -5.01
N ALA A 183 12.85 -13.96 -5.55
CA ALA A 183 11.52 -13.45 -5.23
C ALA A 183 10.48 -14.58 -5.21
N THR A 184 9.53 -14.46 -4.32
CA THR A 184 8.32 -15.27 -4.26
C THR A 184 7.12 -14.48 -4.77
N PRO A 185 6.04 -15.13 -5.24
CA PRO A 185 4.82 -14.44 -5.65
C PRO A 185 4.29 -13.53 -4.54
N PRO A 186 3.68 -12.40 -4.90
CA PRO A 186 3.01 -11.54 -3.93
C PRO A 186 1.99 -12.33 -3.10
N GLY A 187 2.03 -12.14 -1.77
CA GLY A 187 1.13 -12.83 -0.82
C GLY A 187 1.62 -14.17 -0.31
N THR A 188 2.79 -14.60 -0.69
CA THR A 188 3.47 -15.71 -0.03
C THR A 188 3.79 -15.31 1.41
N LEU A 189 3.50 -16.20 2.37
CA LEU A 189 3.87 -15.98 3.76
C LEU A 189 5.41 -15.98 3.88
N PRO A 190 6.03 -14.96 4.47
CA PRO A 190 7.48 -14.86 4.58
C PRO A 190 8.11 -16.09 5.24
N GLU A 191 7.44 -16.63 6.25
CA GLU A 191 7.87 -17.82 7.01
C GLU A 191 7.70 -19.14 6.25
N SER A 192 7.02 -19.14 5.12
CA SER A 192 6.83 -20.36 4.30
C SER A 192 8.11 -20.80 3.60
N PHE A 193 8.93 -19.81 3.22
CA PHE A 193 10.18 -20.03 2.52
C PHE A 193 11.37 -19.68 3.40
N GLU A 194 12.38 -20.54 3.34
CA GLU A 194 13.69 -20.30 3.92
C GLU A 194 14.73 -20.41 2.81
N ARG A 195 15.59 -19.40 2.68
CA ARG A 195 16.74 -19.46 1.80
C ARG A 195 18.02 -19.62 2.62
N ALA A 196 18.69 -20.75 2.48
CA ALA A 196 19.95 -21.06 3.12
C ALA A 196 21.05 -21.21 2.06
N GLY A 197 21.69 -20.08 1.70
CA GLY A 197 22.68 -20.02 0.63
C GLY A 197 22.05 -20.30 -0.75
N GLU A 198 22.41 -21.43 -1.33
CA GLU A 198 21.92 -21.91 -2.62
C GLU A 198 20.64 -22.75 -2.49
N GLU A 199 20.27 -23.16 -1.29
CA GLU A 199 19.08 -23.98 -1.06
C GLU A 199 17.87 -23.11 -0.71
N VAL A 200 16.78 -23.38 -1.39
CA VAL A 200 15.44 -22.84 -1.09
C VAL A 200 14.61 -23.95 -0.50
N ARG A 201 14.07 -23.73 0.71
CA ARG A 201 13.23 -24.67 1.45
C ARG A 201 11.83 -24.11 1.58
N PHE A 202 10.83 -24.97 1.39
CA PHE A 202 9.43 -24.65 1.62
C PHE A 202 8.85 -25.51 2.75
N TRP A 203 8.31 -24.86 3.77
CA TRP A 203 7.81 -25.49 4.99
C TRP A 203 6.29 -25.56 5.06
N GLY A 204 5.58 -25.04 4.07
CA GLY A 204 4.12 -24.94 4.02
C GLY A 204 3.65 -23.50 4.30
N PRO A 205 2.35 -23.28 4.47
CA PRO A 205 1.28 -24.32 4.52
C PRO A 205 0.94 -24.90 3.15
N LEU A 206 0.78 -26.20 3.08
CA LEU A 206 0.26 -26.91 1.92
C LEU A 206 -1.18 -27.36 2.21
N HIS A 207 -2.14 -26.63 1.66
CA HIS A 207 -3.55 -26.96 1.78
C HIS A 207 -3.92 -28.27 1.05
N PRO A 208 -5.07 -28.90 1.36
CA PRO A 208 -5.56 -30.05 0.62
C PRO A 208 -5.65 -29.81 -0.88
N GLY A 209 -5.33 -30.82 -1.69
CA GLY A 209 -5.36 -30.74 -3.15
C GLY A 209 -4.02 -30.43 -3.80
N SER A 210 -4.08 -29.97 -5.06
CA SER A 210 -2.88 -29.67 -5.86
C SER A 210 -2.60 -28.16 -5.88
N HIS A 211 -1.36 -27.80 -5.63
CA HIS A 211 -0.88 -26.42 -5.56
C HIS A 211 0.41 -26.27 -6.37
N ALA A 212 0.62 -25.09 -6.94
CA ALA A 212 1.90 -24.72 -7.52
C ALA A 212 2.70 -23.91 -6.48
N LEU A 213 3.90 -24.40 -6.18
CA LEU A 213 4.90 -23.67 -5.42
C LEU A 213 5.73 -22.86 -6.41
N GLU A 214 5.72 -21.56 -6.29
CA GLU A 214 6.36 -20.66 -7.25
C GLU A 214 7.41 -19.78 -6.58
N PHE A 215 8.53 -19.59 -7.26
CA PHE A 215 9.55 -18.61 -6.95
C PHE A 215 10.34 -18.26 -8.20
N SER A 216 11.09 -17.17 -8.16
CA SER A 216 11.93 -16.75 -9.28
C SER A 216 13.28 -16.20 -8.81
N TYR A 217 14.24 -16.21 -9.71
CA TYR A 217 15.55 -15.62 -9.52
C TYR A 217 16.13 -15.18 -10.88
N ALA A 218 17.20 -14.42 -10.85
CA ALA A 218 17.88 -13.96 -12.05
C ALA A 218 19.28 -14.57 -12.17
N LEU A 219 19.65 -14.90 -13.40
CA LEU A 219 21.01 -15.27 -13.81
C LEU A 219 21.57 -14.23 -14.78
N ALA A 220 22.89 -14.19 -14.96
CA ALA A 220 23.52 -13.37 -15.98
C ALA A 220 23.03 -13.79 -17.37
N GLY A 221 22.54 -12.85 -18.17
CA GLY A 221 21.99 -13.06 -19.52
C GLY A 221 22.90 -12.63 -20.65
N LYS A 222 24.22 -12.56 -20.44
CA LYS A 222 25.19 -12.22 -21.49
C LYS A 222 25.21 -13.28 -22.57
N PRO A 223 25.34 -12.90 -23.85
CA PRO A 223 25.48 -13.86 -24.95
C PRO A 223 26.62 -14.84 -24.73
N GLY A 224 26.39 -16.11 -25.01
CA GLY A 224 27.37 -17.18 -24.81
C GLY A 224 26.75 -18.45 -24.26
N SER A 225 27.57 -19.31 -23.66
CA SER A 225 27.13 -20.53 -22.98
C SER A 225 27.28 -20.40 -21.47
N LEU A 226 26.26 -20.78 -20.74
CA LEU A 226 26.23 -20.85 -19.29
C LEU A 226 26.02 -22.31 -18.88
N GLU A 227 27.05 -22.92 -18.28
CA GLU A 227 26.96 -24.29 -17.76
C GLU A 227 26.36 -24.26 -16.36
N LEU A 228 25.37 -25.10 -16.13
CA LEU A 228 24.62 -25.19 -14.90
C LEU A 228 24.46 -26.65 -14.47
N GLU A 229 24.51 -26.86 -13.19
CA GLU A 229 24.20 -28.14 -12.56
C GLU A 229 23.18 -27.91 -11.46
N ARG A 230 22.19 -28.80 -11.37
CA ARG A 230 21.16 -28.75 -10.36
C ARG A 230 21.00 -30.08 -9.68
N ARG A 231 21.12 -30.09 -8.38
CA ARG A 231 20.80 -31.24 -7.54
C ARG A 231 19.32 -31.22 -7.17
N PHE A 232 18.70 -32.37 -7.23
CA PHE A 232 17.32 -32.58 -6.78
C PHE A 232 17.33 -33.26 -5.41
N ALA A 233 17.03 -32.51 -4.34
CA ALA A 233 16.96 -33.05 -3.00
C ALA A 233 15.85 -34.09 -2.86
N ASN A 234 14.82 -34.01 -3.69
CA ASN A 234 13.68 -34.91 -3.71
C ASN A 234 13.47 -35.52 -5.11
N ASP A 235 12.77 -36.63 -5.19
CA ASP A 235 12.36 -37.20 -6.49
C ASP A 235 11.58 -36.19 -7.31
N ALA A 236 11.95 -36.07 -8.59
CA ALA A 236 11.24 -35.22 -9.56
C ALA A 236 10.76 -36.11 -10.72
N PRO A 237 9.46 -36.44 -10.78
CA PRO A 237 8.91 -37.28 -11.83
C PRO A 237 9.14 -36.70 -13.23
N ARG A 238 9.10 -35.38 -13.33
CA ARG A 238 9.28 -34.68 -14.58
C ARG A 238 9.77 -33.27 -14.32
N VAL A 239 10.82 -32.84 -15.02
CA VAL A 239 11.35 -31.48 -15.02
C VAL A 239 11.24 -30.94 -16.44
N VAL A 240 10.61 -29.78 -16.60
CA VAL A 240 10.35 -29.14 -17.89
C VAL A 240 11.00 -27.78 -17.90
N PHE A 241 11.85 -27.54 -18.88
CA PHE A 241 12.38 -26.21 -19.18
C PHE A 241 11.57 -25.59 -20.31
N LEU A 242 11.18 -24.34 -20.12
CA LEU A 242 10.45 -23.53 -21.08
C LEU A 242 11.30 -22.32 -21.47
N THR A 243 11.59 -22.19 -22.75
CA THR A 243 12.31 -21.03 -23.31
C THR A 243 11.59 -20.50 -24.53
N HIS A 244 11.71 -19.21 -24.79
CA HIS A 244 11.16 -18.63 -26.01
C HIS A 244 11.76 -19.31 -27.25
N PRO A 245 11.02 -19.54 -28.34
CA PRO A 245 11.53 -20.24 -29.53
C PRO A 245 12.77 -19.60 -30.18
N ARG A 246 12.87 -18.26 -30.08
CA ARG A 246 14.03 -17.45 -30.54
C ARG A 246 14.88 -16.93 -29.37
N GLY A 247 14.74 -17.48 -28.17
CA GLY A 247 15.48 -17.10 -26.97
C GLY A 247 16.59 -18.09 -26.62
N PRO A 248 16.96 -18.17 -25.32
CA PRO A 248 17.93 -19.13 -24.82
C PRO A 248 17.55 -20.55 -25.17
N GLN A 249 18.56 -21.38 -25.47
CA GLN A 249 18.35 -22.80 -25.73
C GLN A 249 18.95 -23.63 -24.60
N VAL A 250 18.18 -24.57 -24.10
CA VAL A 250 18.58 -25.51 -23.05
C VAL A 250 19.06 -26.80 -23.65
N HIS A 251 20.27 -27.21 -23.30
CA HIS A 251 20.89 -28.46 -23.75
C HIS A 251 21.32 -29.29 -22.55
N GLY A 252 21.24 -30.60 -22.67
CA GLY A 252 21.72 -31.51 -21.63
C GLY A 252 21.56 -32.97 -22.06
N ALA A 253 22.44 -33.83 -21.58
CA ALA A 253 22.45 -35.25 -21.99
C ALA A 253 21.14 -35.99 -21.68
N ARG A 254 20.47 -35.64 -20.60
CA ARG A 254 19.19 -36.20 -20.16
C ARG A 254 17.96 -35.48 -20.70
N LEU A 255 18.12 -34.32 -21.33
CA LEU A 255 17.02 -33.51 -21.84
C LEU A 255 16.54 -34.04 -23.20
N ARG A 256 15.23 -34.07 -23.38
CA ARG A 256 14.59 -34.46 -24.62
C ARG A 256 13.57 -33.37 -25.03
N PRO A 257 13.41 -33.12 -26.34
CA PRO A 257 12.38 -32.21 -26.81
C PRO A 257 10.98 -32.64 -26.33
N ALA A 258 10.15 -31.67 -25.87
CA ALA A 258 8.81 -31.91 -25.37
C ALA A 258 7.75 -31.05 -26.11
N GLY A 259 8.11 -30.58 -27.31
CA GLY A 259 7.22 -29.78 -28.18
C GLY A 259 7.16 -28.30 -27.80
N GLU A 260 6.10 -27.67 -28.26
CA GLU A 260 5.82 -26.27 -27.93
C GLU A 260 4.66 -26.15 -26.94
N ARG A 261 4.70 -25.13 -26.10
CA ARG A 261 3.65 -24.83 -25.12
C ARG A 261 3.31 -23.35 -25.15
N SER A 262 2.03 -23.03 -24.98
CA SER A 262 1.60 -21.66 -24.75
C SER A 262 1.42 -21.40 -23.26
N VAL A 263 2.09 -20.39 -22.73
CA VAL A 263 1.95 -19.92 -21.36
C VAL A 263 1.59 -18.44 -21.42
N GLU A 264 0.46 -18.06 -20.84
CA GLU A 264 -0.02 -16.66 -20.84
C GLU A 264 -0.08 -16.02 -22.24
N GLY A 265 -0.41 -16.83 -23.27
CA GLY A 265 -0.50 -16.38 -24.66
C GLY A 265 0.85 -16.29 -25.39
N ARG A 266 1.98 -16.59 -24.75
CA ARG A 266 3.30 -16.65 -25.38
C ARG A 266 3.70 -18.09 -25.69
N ALA A 267 4.36 -18.30 -26.83
CA ALA A 267 4.86 -19.61 -27.24
C ALA A 267 6.22 -19.89 -26.58
N TYR A 268 6.38 -21.10 -26.10
CA TYR A 268 7.63 -21.58 -25.51
C TYR A 268 8.01 -22.94 -26.13
N ARG A 269 9.29 -23.12 -26.39
CA ARG A 269 9.88 -24.43 -26.67
C ARG A 269 10.07 -25.14 -25.35
N ALA A 270 9.63 -26.40 -25.27
CA ALA A 270 9.78 -27.23 -24.10
C ALA A 270 10.84 -28.32 -24.32
N VAL A 271 11.72 -28.47 -23.34
CA VAL A 271 12.58 -29.67 -23.20
C VAL A 271 12.36 -30.26 -21.82
N GLU A 272 12.47 -31.57 -21.69
CA GLU A 272 12.18 -32.23 -20.42
C GLU A 272 13.18 -33.33 -20.06
N ALA A 273 13.36 -33.52 -18.76
CA ALA A 273 13.93 -34.71 -18.15
C ALA A 273 12.86 -35.42 -17.34
N ARG A 274 12.92 -36.75 -17.28
CA ARG A 274 11.99 -37.59 -16.54
C ARG A 274 12.69 -38.47 -15.53
N GLN A 275 12.00 -38.82 -14.45
CA GLN A 275 12.43 -39.74 -13.43
C GLN A 275 13.82 -39.40 -12.87
N ILE A 276 13.93 -38.20 -12.30
CA ILE A 276 15.13 -37.79 -11.60
C ILE A 276 14.99 -38.21 -10.14
N ALA A 277 15.91 -39.03 -9.69
CA ALA A 277 15.89 -39.53 -8.31
C ALA A 277 16.38 -38.49 -7.30
N ALA A 278 15.95 -38.61 -6.06
CA ALA A 278 16.49 -37.81 -4.96
C ALA A 278 18.02 -37.94 -4.88
N GLY A 279 18.69 -36.79 -4.72
CA GLY A 279 20.15 -36.72 -4.70
C GLY A 279 20.82 -36.70 -6.07
N GLU A 280 20.07 -36.90 -7.16
CA GLU A 280 20.61 -36.90 -8.52
C GLU A 280 20.88 -35.45 -9.01
N HIS A 281 21.94 -35.32 -9.81
CA HIS A 281 22.36 -34.08 -10.44
C HIS A 281 21.93 -34.04 -11.91
N LEU A 282 21.31 -32.96 -12.33
CA LEU A 282 20.98 -32.66 -13.72
C LEU A 282 21.92 -31.57 -14.23
N ALA A 283 22.89 -31.97 -15.05
CA ALA A 283 23.76 -31.03 -15.76
C ALA A 283 23.08 -30.57 -17.05
N TYR A 284 23.07 -29.24 -17.28
CA TYR A 284 22.53 -28.62 -18.48
C TYR A 284 23.28 -27.31 -18.80
N SER A 285 23.20 -26.88 -20.05
CA SER A 285 23.75 -25.62 -20.49
C SER A 285 22.67 -24.73 -21.12
N LEU A 286 22.82 -23.43 -20.95
CA LEU A 286 22.03 -22.41 -21.60
C LEU A 286 22.87 -21.73 -22.68
N SER A 287 22.49 -21.92 -23.95
CA SER A 287 23.08 -21.16 -25.07
C SER A 287 22.26 -19.87 -25.23
N ILE A 288 22.84 -18.73 -24.94
CA ILE A 288 22.18 -17.43 -24.96
C ILE A 288 22.57 -16.72 -26.27
N PRO A 289 21.63 -16.50 -27.19
CA PRO A 289 21.92 -15.80 -28.44
C PRO A 289 22.20 -14.32 -28.20
N ALA A 290 22.96 -13.69 -29.08
CA ALA A 290 23.04 -12.23 -29.11
C ALA A 290 21.63 -11.62 -29.36
N ALA A 291 21.32 -10.53 -28.67
CA ALA A 291 20.11 -9.79 -28.96
C ALA A 291 20.21 -9.16 -30.35
N PRO A 292 19.19 -9.28 -31.22
CA PRO A 292 19.16 -8.54 -32.46
C PRO A 292 19.12 -7.05 -32.19
N GLU A 293 19.82 -6.28 -33.00
CA GLU A 293 19.76 -4.83 -32.90
C GLU A 293 18.37 -4.35 -33.41
N ALA A 294 17.62 -3.73 -32.51
CA ALA A 294 16.32 -3.19 -32.86
C ALA A 294 16.47 -1.84 -33.58
N PRO A 295 15.67 -1.57 -34.65
CA PRO A 295 15.68 -0.31 -35.38
C PRO A 295 14.97 0.81 -34.58
N ILE A 296 15.48 1.09 -33.39
CA ILE A 296 14.97 2.13 -32.49
C ILE A 296 16.12 3.07 -32.15
N SER A 297 15.88 4.36 -32.30
CA SER A 297 16.77 5.43 -31.86
C SER A 297 16.12 6.26 -30.74
N LEU A 298 16.94 6.83 -29.84
CA LEU A 298 16.54 7.89 -28.93
C LEU A 298 16.73 9.23 -29.66
N VAL A 299 15.68 10.05 -29.72
CA VAL A 299 15.73 11.35 -30.40
C VAL A 299 15.99 12.45 -29.37
N HIS A 300 15.25 12.45 -28.30
CA HIS A 300 15.31 13.45 -27.24
C HIS A 300 14.91 12.83 -25.91
N SER A 301 15.62 13.19 -24.85
CA SER A 301 15.24 12.86 -23.49
C SER A 301 15.11 14.12 -22.65
N LYS A 302 14.01 14.22 -21.91
CA LYS A 302 13.72 15.30 -20.97
C LYS A 302 13.60 14.72 -19.57
N LEU A 303 14.31 15.33 -18.63
CA LEU A 303 14.32 14.93 -17.22
C LEU A 303 13.92 16.14 -16.37
N TRP A 304 12.93 15.96 -15.49
CA TRP A 304 12.55 16.94 -14.47
C TRP A 304 13.00 16.43 -13.13
N LEU A 305 13.75 17.26 -12.40
CA LEU A 305 14.32 16.97 -11.10
C LEU A 305 13.69 17.92 -10.08
N GLU A 306 12.86 17.41 -9.19
CA GLU A 306 12.17 18.17 -8.15
C GLU A 306 12.43 17.55 -6.78
N LEU A 307 12.73 18.38 -5.78
CA LEU A 307 12.81 17.89 -4.42
C LEU A 307 11.43 17.88 -3.78
N ASP A 308 11.03 16.73 -3.28
CA ASP A 308 9.75 16.48 -2.60
C ASP A 308 10.05 15.80 -1.25
N ASP A 309 9.81 16.53 -0.15
CA ASP A 309 10.17 16.14 1.22
C ASP A 309 11.66 15.76 1.37
N ALA A 310 11.94 14.46 1.54
CA ALA A 310 13.28 13.90 1.71
C ALA A 310 13.75 13.08 0.49
N ALA A 311 13.11 13.27 -0.66
CA ALA A 311 13.42 12.52 -1.88
C ALA A 311 13.49 13.45 -3.09
N LEU A 312 14.36 13.11 -4.04
CA LEU A 312 14.37 13.70 -5.36
C LEU A 312 13.35 12.97 -6.23
N ALA A 313 12.25 13.62 -6.56
CA ALA A 313 11.31 13.16 -7.56
C ALA A 313 11.89 13.43 -8.95
N VAL A 314 11.92 12.39 -9.77
CA VAL A 314 12.43 12.44 -11.14
C VAL A 314 11.30 12.04 -12.08
N GLU A 315 11.04 12.87 -13.08
CA GLU A 315 10.17 12.51 -14.21
C GLU A 315 10.99 12.51 -15.48
N GLU A 316 10.89 11.44 -16.25
CA GLU A 316 11.61 11.28 -17.51
C GLU A 316 10.63 11.11 -18.66
N GLN A 317 10.93 11.77 -19.77
CA GLN A 317 10.27 11.58 -21.06
C GLN A 317 11.31 11.32 -22.12
N HIS A 318 11.19 10.19 -22.80
CA HIS A 318 12.08 9.79 -23.88
C HIS A 318 11.29 9.71 -25.18
N VAL A 319 11.74 10.39 -26.21
CA VAL A 319 11.20 10.24 -27.55
C VAL A 319 11.97 9.13 -28.25
N LEU A 320 11.28 8.04 -28.51
CA LEU A 320 11.76 6.88 -29.27
C LEU A 320 11.33 7.05 -30.73
N ARG A 321 12.23 6.84 -31.66
CA ARG A 321 11.91 6.78 -33.09
C ARG A 321 12.14 5.39 -33.64
N VAL A 322 11.11 4.85 -34.26
CA VAL A 322 11.17 3.60 -35.02
C VAL A 322 11.33 3.97 -36.50
N GLU A 323 12.45 3.57 -37.09
CA GLU A 323 12.77 3.82 -38.51
C GLU A 323 12.03 2.80 -39.39
N ARG A 324 10.73 3.04 -39.59
CA ARG A 324 9.81 2.29 -40.47
C ARG A 324 8.89 3.26 -41.17
N ASP A 325 8.41 2.87 -42.34
CA ASP A 325 7.47 3.69 -43.11
C ASP A 325 6.09 3.77 -42.45
N GLU A 326 5.41 4.92 -42.63
CA GLU A 326 4.04 5.10 -42.16
C GLU A 326 3.12 4.06 -42.80
N GLY A 327 2.45 3.25 -42.01
CA GLY A 327 1.56 2.17 -42.45
C GLY A 327 2.15 0.76 -42.32
N GLU A 328 3.43 0.63 -41.98
CA GLU A 328 3.99 -0.66 -41.56
C GLU A 328 3.45 -1.12 -40.20
N THR A 329 3.57 -2.41 -39.95
CA THR A 329 3.15 -2.99 -38.65
C THR A 329 4.00 -2.45 -37.51
N PRO A 330 3.41 -2.21 -36.33
CA PRO A 330 4.16 -1.80 -35.15
C PRO A 330 5.34 -2.73 -34.85
N LEU A 331 6.43 -2.16 -34.38
CA LEU A 331 7.61 -2.93 -33.99
C LEU A 331 7.34 -3.69 -32.69
N VAL A 332 7.50 -4.99 -32.73
CA VAL A 332 7.36 -5.88 -31.56
C VAL A 332 8.64 -6.70 -31.43
N ALA A 333 9.07 -6.99 -30.22
CA ALA A 333 10.18 -7.88 -29.97
C ALA A 333 9.86 -9.28 -30.53
N GLU A 334 10.55 -9.65 -31.60
CA GLU A 334 10.39 -10.97 -32.27
C GLU A 334 11.05 -12.09 -31.50
N SER A 335 12.02 -11.76 -30.68
CA SER A 335 12.74 -12.68 -29.81
C SER A 335 12.36 -12.42 -28.35
N ASP A 336 12.91 -13.20 -27.48
CA ASP A 336 12.86 -13.04 -26.04
C ASP A 336 13.56 -11.76 -25.53
N ALA A 337 14.52 -11.24 -26.33
CA ALA A 337 15.24 -10.02 -25.99
C ALA A 337 14.36 -8.78 -26.15
N PRO A 338 14.35 -7.85 -25.19
CA PRO A 338 13.69 -6.56 -25.33
C PRO A 338 14.28 -5.74 -26.50
N LEU A 339 13.43 -4.86 -27.05
CA LEU A 339 13.84 -3.90 -28.08
C LEU A 339 14.78 -2.82 -27.53
N LEU A 340 14.54 -2.42 -26.30
CA LEU A 340 15.31 -1.42 -25.58
C LEU A 340 15.31 -1.73 -24.08
N CYS A 341 16.43 -1.47 -23.41
CA CYS A 341 16.58 -1.59 -21.97
C CYS A 341 17.02 -0.25 -21.37
N LEU A 342 16.28 0.23 -20.39
CA LEU A 342 16.58 1.47 -19.66
C LEU A 342 16.85 1.13 -18.20
N ALA A 343 18.10 1.25 -17.77
CA ALA A 343 18.45 1.09 -16.36
C ALA A 343 18.07 2.36 -15.58
N LEU A 344 17.37 2.23 -14.48
CA LEU A 344 17.12 3.34 -13.56
C LEU A 344 18.36 3.59 -12.68
N PRO A 345 18.52 4.81 -12.14
CA PRO A 345 19.56 5.09 -11.16
C PRO A 345 19.45 4.18 -9.93
N ALA A 346 20.59 3.86 -9.33
CA ALA A 346 20.62 3.05 -8.11
C ALA A 346 19.83 3.73 -6.98
N GLY A 347 18.99 2.95 -6.29
CA GLY A 347 18.12 3.46 -5.23
C GLY A 347 16.80 4.08 -5.72
N ALA A 348 16.51 4.03 -7.03
CA ALA A 348 15.21 4.47 -7.56
C ALA A 348 14.08 3.59 -6.98
N GLY A 349 13.07 4.25 -6.43
CA GLY A 349 11.88 3.62 -5.87
C GLY A 349 10.61 4.35 -6.27
N GLY A 350 9.44 3.76 -5.99
CA GLY A 350 8.16 4.39 -6.29
C GLY A 350 7.93 4.62 -7.79
N LEU A 351 8.33 3.67 -8.63
CA LEU A 351 8.19 3.74 -10.09
C LEU A 351 6.73 3.97 -10.49
N ARG A 352 6.52 4.95 -11.34
CA ARG A 352 5.24 5.30 -11.96
C ARG A 352 5.42 5.29 -13.47
N LEU A 353 4.55 4.59 -14.18
CA LEU A 353 4.55 4.50 -15.63
C LEU A 353 3.32 5.18 -16.19
N SER A 354 3.47 5.94 -17.27
CA SER A 354 2.32 6.50 -17.97
C SER A 354 1.54 5.40 -18.71
N PRO A 355 0.23 5.57 -18.93
CA PRO A 355 -0.56 4.63 -19.74
C PRO A 355 0.02 4.41 -21.14
N THR A 356 0.60 5.45 -21.75
CA THR A 356 1.26 5.38 -23.07
C THR A 356 2.51 4.50 -23.02
N SER A 357 3.28 4.57 -21.94
CA SER A 357 4.46 3.71 -21.73
C SER A 357 4.09 2.24 -21.54
N LEU A 358 3.00 1.97 -20.84
CA LEU A 358 2.47 0.61 -20.73
C LEU A 358 1.97 0.08 -22.08
N ALA A 359 1.37 0.93 -22.90
CA ALA A 359 0.87 0.56 -24.24
C ALA A 359 1.99 0.13 -25.19
N ILE A 360 3.20 0.68 -25.07
CA ILE A 360 4.37 0.25 -25.84
C ILE A 360 5.11 -0.94 -25.24
N GLY A 361 4.50 -1.66 -24.30
CA GLY A 361 5.04 -2.87 -23.71
C GLY A 361 6.24 -2.64 -22.80
N LEU A 362 6.21 -1.57 -22.01
CA LEU A 362 7.22 -1.33 -20.97
C LEU A 362 6.97 -2.25 -19.77
N ASP A 363 7.94 -3.09 -19.44
CA ASP A 363 7.90 -4.07 -18.35
C ASP A 363 9.07 -3.79 -17.37
N PRO A 364 8.79 -3.36 -16.13
CA PRO A 364 9.82 -3.15 -15.12
C PRO A 364 10.25 -4.50 -14.53
N ASP A 365 11.55 -4.70 -14.42
CA ASP A 365 12.08 -5.83 -13.69
C ASP A 365 12.41 -5.45 -12.22
N SER A 366 12.65 -6.47 -11.39
CA SER A 366 12.97 -6.28 -9.96
C SER A 366 14.34 -5.63 -9.70
N SER A 367 15.17 -5.50 -10.73
CA SER A 367 16.52 -4.90 -10.65
C SER A 367 16.55 -3.41 -10.99
N GLY A 368 15.41 -2.78 -11.25
CA GLY A 368 15.31 -1.39 -11.68
C GLY A 368 15.68 -1.18 -13.16
N VAL A 369 15.63 -2.24 -13.97
CA VAL A 369 15.77 -2.15 -15.43
C VAL A 369 14.40 -2.23 -16.08
N LEU A 370 14.12 -1.32 -16.99
CA LEU A 370 12.88 -1.26 -17.75
C LEU A 370 13.12 -1.87 -19.14
N ALA A 371 12.36 -2.91 -19.45
CA ALA A 371 12.41 -3.61 -20.73
C ALA A 371 11.27 -3.16 -21.64
N VAL A 372 11.56 -2.60 -22.81
CA VAL A 372 10.56 -2.22 -23.82
C VAL A 372 10.43 -3.35 -24.83
N ARG A 373 9.24 -3.89 -25.04
CA ARG A 373 8.97 -5.04 -25.93
C ARG A 373 8.06 -4.73 -27.11
N GLY A 374 7.43 -3.58 -27.12
CA GLY A 374 6.43 -3.21 -28.13
C GLY A 374 5.01 -3.66 -27.76
N PRO A 375 4.01 -3.33 -28.57
CA PRO A 375 4.11 -2.77 -29.92
C PRO A 375 4.47 -1.27 -29.93
N ILE A 376 5.46 -0.87 -30.70
CA ILE A 376 5.83 0.53 -30.91
C ILE A 376 5.44 0.93 -32.34
N PRO A 377 4.58 1.94 -32.54
CA PRO A 377 4.22 2.42 -33.87
C PRO A 377 5.43 2.94 -34.65
N PRO A 378 5.40 2.94 -36.00
CA PRO A 378 6.38 3.65 -36.82
C PRO A 378 6.44 5.14 -36.45
N GLY A 379 7.61 5.76 -36.60
CA GLY A 379 7.83 7.17 -36.25
C GLY A 379 8.09 7.39 -34.77
N ASP A 380 7.67 8.54 -34.24
CA ASP A 380 7.99 8.98 -32.90
C ASP A 380 6.96 8.50 -31.88
N SER A 381 7.43 7.89 -30.79
CA SER A 381 6.64 7.50 -29.62
C SER A 381 7.25 8.04 -28.34
N THR A 382 6.43 8.44 -27.40
CA THR A 382 6.89 8.95 -26.10
C THR A 382 6.79 7.90 -25.02
N LEU A 383 7.90 7.63 -24.35
CA LEU A 383 8.01 6.86 -23.15
C LEU A 383 8.14 7.84 -21.97
N ALA A 384 7.21 7.80 -21.02
CA ALA A 384 7.20 8.66 -19.85
C ALA A 384 7.13 7.83 -18.57
N LEU A 385 7.98 8.15 -17.62
CA LEU A 385 8.08 7.45 -16.33
C LEU A 385 8.47 8.43 -15.22
N GLY A 386 8.12 8.09 -13.98
CA GLY A 386 8.54 8.83 -12.80
C GLY A 386 9.03 7.89 -11.72
N TYR A 387 9.98 8.34 -10.91
CA TYR A 387 10.52 7.60 -9.75
C TYR A 387 11.05 8.58 -8.70
N ARG A 388 11.42 8.05 -7.54
CA ARG A 388 12.00 8.82 -6.44
C ARG A 388 13.36 8.27 -6.06
N LEU A 389 14.31 9.16 -5.78
CA LEU A 389 15.61 8.84 -5.22
C LEU A 389 15.70 9.37 -3.80
N PRO A 390 16.14 8.58 -2.81
CA PRO A 390 16.33 9.07 -1.46
C PRO A 390 17.39 10.18 -1.47
N ALA A 391 17.06 11.33 -0.86
CA ALA A 391 17.95 12.48 -0.74
C ALA A 391 18.38 12.60 0.73
N GLU A 392 19.44 11.87 1.10
CA GLU A 392 20.00 11.92 2.44
C GLU A 392 21.10 12.98 2.53
N GLY A 393 20.94 13.94 3.45
CA GLY A 393 21.93 15.02 3.66
C GLY A 393 21.72 16.23 2.75
N SER A 394 22.80 17.03 2.58
CA SER A 394 22.78 18.30 1.86
C SER A 394 23.25 18.20 0.41
N ALA A 395 23.60 17.02 -0.08
CA ALA A 395 24.07 16.78 -1.43
C ALA A 395 23.60 15.41 -1.95
N LEU A 396 23.30 15.35 -3.24
CA LEU A 396 22.96 14.13 -3.96
C LEU A 396 23.66 14.11 -5.30
N ARG A 397 24.27 12.99 -5.64
CA ARG A 397 24.81 12.74 -6.97
C ARG A 397 23.78 12.01 -7.80
N PHE A 398 23.22 12.71 -8.79
CA PHE A 398 22.35 12.12 -9.80
C PHE A 398 23.17 11.63 -10.98
N GLU A 399 23.07 10.35 -11.33
CA GLU A 399 23.76 9.71 -12.43
C GLU A 399 22.77 9.07 -13.39
N ARG A 400 22.94 9.31 -14.69
CA ARG A 400 22.11 8.72 -15.74
C ARG A 400 22.96 8.20 -16.88
N ARG A 401 22.57 7.05 -17.44
CA ARG A 401 23.13 6.46 -18.66
C ARG A 401 22.02 6.12 -19.62
N PHE A 402 22.30 6.23 -20.90
CA PHE A 402 21.34 5.92 -21.94
C PHE A 402 21.87 4.77 -22.79
N PRO A 403 21.02 3.75 -23.10
CA PRO A 403 21.48 2.55 -23.82
C PRO A 403 21.73 2.77 -25.32
N ARG A 404 21.35 3.92 -25.85
CA ARG A 404 21.52 4.33 -27.23
C ARG A 404 22.10 5.74 -27.27
N ALA A 405 22.73 6.08 -28.42
CA ALA A 405 23.13 7.46 -28.68
C ALA A 405 21.93 8.39 -28.51
N LEU A 406 22.13 9.51 -27.83
CA LEU A 406 21.08 10.49 -27.55
C LEU A 406 21.52 11.86 -28.09
N PRO A 407 20.93 12.32 -29.21
CA PRO A 407 21.28 13.60 -29.82
C PRO A 407 21.05 14.80 -28.89
N LEU A 408 19.99 14.77 -28.08
CA LEU A 408 19.63 15.87 -27.19
C LEU A 408 19.12 15.37 -25.84
N LEU A 409 19.76 15.82 -24.78
CA LEU A 409 19.33 15.64 -23.40
C LEU A 409 18.99 17.01 -22.79
N SER A 410 17.76 17.21 -22.34
CA SER A 410 17.35 18.40 -21.59
C SER A 410 17.03 18.02 -20.15
N VAL A 411 17.66 18.66 -19.19
CA VAL A 411 17.43 18.44 -17.76
C VAL A 411 16.90 19.73 -17.12
N PHE A 412 15.80 19.63 -16.42
CA PHE A 412 15.13 20.72 -15.74
C PHE A 412 15.22 20.49 -14.23
N VAL A 413 15.99 21.32 -13.54
CA VAL A 413 16.13 21.27 -12.08
C VAL A 413 15.28 22.34 -11.45
N ALA A 414 14.37 21.99 -10.56
CA ALA A 414 13.50 22.96 -9.88
C ALA A 414 14.36 23.99 -9.12
N ASP A 415 14.12 25.29 -9.37
CA ASP A 415 14.85 26.40 -8.77
C ASP A 415 14.32 26.68 -7.35
N THR A 416 14.68 25.79 -6.44
CA THR A 416 14.33 25.87 -5.00
C THR A 416 15.55 26.23 -4.13
N GLY A 417 16.58 26.84 -4.74
CA GLY A 417 17.87 27.12 -4.09
C GLY A 417 18.87 25.96 -4.18
N ILE A 418 18.56 24.93 -4.92
CA ILE A 418 19.46 23.79 -5.20
C ILE A 418 20.52 24.24 -6.19
N LEU A 419 21.79 23.98 -5.87
CA LEU A 419 22.90 24.20 -6.76
C LEU A 419 23.16 22.92 -7.58
N ALA A 420 22.99 23.00 -8.89
CA ALA A 420 23.29 21.91 -9.82
C ALA A 420 24.63 22.13 -10.52
N GLU A 421 25.59 21.24 -10.31
CA GLU A 421 26.91 21.26 -10.92
C GLU A 421 27.08 20.05 -11.85
N THR A 422 27.55 20.29 -13.04
CA THR A 422 27.84 19.23 -14.03
C THR A 422 28.95 19.67 -14.97
N THR A 423 29.76 18.75 -15.44
CA THR A 423 30.80 19.00 -16.42
C THR A 423 30.40 18.64 -17.85
N ARG A 424 29.24 17.94 -18.00
CA ARG A 424 28.82 17.39 -19.29
C ARG A 424 27.68 18.17 -19.92
N LEU A 425 26.88 18.89 -19.12
CA LEU A 425 25.71 19.63 -19.58
C LEU A 425 25.99 21.14 -19.57
N HIS A 426 25.49 21.83 -20.57
CA HIS A 426 25.56 23.28 -20.67
C HIS A 426 24.38 23.93 -19.96
N ARG A 427 24.65 24.91 -19.12
CA ARG A 427 23.60 25.68 -18.43
C ARG A 427 22.99 26.69 -19.39
N LEU A 428 21.67 26.63 -19.53
CA LEU A 428 20.86 27.59 -20.28
C LEU A 428 20.16 28.57 -19.35
N ARG A 429 19.26 29.38 -19.91
CA ARG A 429 18.40 30.28 -19.13
C ARG A 429 17.41 29.45 -18.31
N SER A 430 17.10 29.95 -17.10
CA SER A 430 15.98 29.42 -16.34
C SER A 430 14.68 29.65 -17.09
N ILE A 431 13.86 28.62 -17.15
CA ILE A 431 12.49 28.70 -17.71
C ILE A 431 11.49 28.76 -16.58
N ARG A 432 10.41 29.50 -16.79
CA ARG A 432 9.30 29.58 -15.86
C ARG A 432 8.06 28.94 -16.48
N THR A 433 7.52 27.94 -15.79
CA THR A 433 6.18 27.42 -16.02
C THR A 433 5.18 28.14 -15.12
N GLU A 434 3.89 27.87 -15.24
CA GLU A 434 2.84 28.58 -14.49
C GLU A 434 3.09 28.59 -12.98
N ASP A 435 3.62 27.49 -12.43
CA ASP A 435 3.77 27.30 -10.98
C ASP A 435 5.22 27.33 -10.48
N ARG A 436 6.24 27.10 -11.33
CA ARG A 436 7.62 26.89 -10.90
C ARG A 436 8.66 27.42 -11.89
N SER A 437 9.83 27.74 -11.37
CA SER A 437 11.02 28.06 -12.17
C SER A 437 11.96 26.85 -12.20
N TYR A 438 12.58 26.61 -13.36
CA TYR A 438 13.52 25.53 -13.54
C TYR A 438 14.81 26.05 -14.14
N LEU A 439 15.93 25.58 -13.61
CA LEU A 439 17.24 25.69 -14.28
C LEU A 439 17.28 24.66 -15.40
N GLN A 440 17.48 25.09 -16.63
CA GLN A 440 17.64 24.22 -17.78
C GLN A 440 19.12 23.91 -18.02
N LEU A 441 19.42 22.64 -18.15
CA LEU A 441 20.73 22.10 -18.55
C LEU A 441 20.54 21.29 -19.83
N GLU A 442 21.44 21.42 -20.80
CA GLU A 442 21.38 20.66 -22.04
C GLU A 442 22.70 19.96 -22.34
N GLY A 443 22.58 18.73 -22.85
CA GLY A 443 23.68 17.94 -23.39
C GLY A 443 23.39 17.50 -24.81
N PHE A 444 24.40 17.55 -25.65
CA PHE A 444 24.32 17.14 -27.06
C PHE A 444 25.20 15.93 -27.29
N GLU A 445 24.77 15.07 -28.21
CA GLU A 445 25.55 13.92 -28.67
C GLU A 445 26.07 13.06 -27.49
N ILE A 446 25.15 12.62 -26.63
CA ILE A 446 25.47 11.69 -25.54
C ILE A 446 25.71 10.31 -26.16
N GLU A 447 26.86 9.73 -25.91
CA GLU A 447 27.20 8.40 -26.41
C GLU A 447 26.43 7.28 -25.67
N PRO A 448 26.25 6.11 -26.29
CA PRO A 448 25.66 4.95 -25.58
C PRO A 448 26.48 4.63 -24.33
N GLU A 449 25.77 4.39 -23.21
CA GLU A 449 26.34 4.09 -21.89
C GLU A 449 27.24 5.20 -21.29
N GLU A 450 27.29 6.38 -21.92
CA GLU A 450 27.97 7.54 -21.36
C GLU A 450 27.36 7.95 -20.04
N ARG A 451 28.23 8.25 -19.08
CA ARG A 451 27.85 8.60 -17.72
C ARG A 451 27.60 10.11 -17.60
N VAL A 452 26.34 10.50 -17.55
CA VAL A 452 25.93 11.88 -17.28
C VAL A 452 25.74 12.05 -15.77
N VAL A 453 26.52 12.96 -15.16
CA VAL A 453 26.50 13.21 -13.71
C VAL A 453 26.08 14.65 -13.44
N ILE A 454 25.17 14.82 -12.49
CA ILE A 454 24.76 16.10 -11.95
C ILE A 454 24.90 16.03 -10.42
N ASP A 455 25.78 16.82 -9.87
CA ASP A 455 25.96 16.96 -8.43
C ASP A 455 24.99 18.05 -7.92
N LEU A 456 23.95 17.64 -7.23
CA LEU A 456 22.96 18.51 -6.59
C LEU A 456 23.44 18.82 -5.18
N ARG A 457 23.59 20.12 -4.84
CA ARG A 457 24.04 20.61 -3.54
C ARG A 457 23.02 21.57 -2.93
N GLN A 458 23.20 21.84 -1.65
CA GLN A 458 22.28 22.69 -0.87
C GLN A 458 20.86 22.13 -0.83
N LEU A 459 20.73 20.82 -0.82
CA LEU A 459 19.46 20.17 -0.59
C LEU A 459 18.93 20.56 0.80
N PRO A 460 17.66 20.93 0.96
CA PRO A 460 17.08 21.17 2.27
C PRO A 460 17.09 19.84 3.07
N ALA A 461 18.08 19.71 3.94
CA ALA A 461 18.16 18.55 4.82
C ALA A 461 16.96 18.58 5.78
N PRO A 462 16.22 17.50 5.97
CA PRO A 462 15.23 17.41 7.02
C PRO A 462 15.98 17.69 8.35
N ARG A 463 15.59 18.75 9.04
CA ARG A 463 16.16 19.05 10.36
C ARG A 463 15.78 17.90 11.27
N PRO A 464 16.73 17.03 11.70
CA PRO A 464 16.38 16.01 12.66
C PRO A 464 15.90 16.77 13.89
N LEU A 465 14.65 16.52 14.31
CA LEU A 465 14.19 16.94 15.62
C LEU A 465 15.26 16.42 16.59
N SER A 466 16.01 17.33 17.22
CA SER A 466 17.08 16.90 18.12
C SER A 466 16.48 15.90 19.12
N ALA A 467 17.24 14.87 19.47
CA ALA A 467 16.77 13.86 20.44
C ALA A 467 16.26 14.51 21.73
N LEU A 468 16.76 15.71 22.08
CA LEU A 468 16.27 16.55 23.17
C LEU A 468 14.88 17.15 22.90
N ALA A 469 14.58 17.54 21.65
CA ALA A 469 13.25 18.06 21.31
C ALA A 469 12.21 16.93 21.27
N SER A 470 12.54 15.75 20.73
CA SER A 470 11.66 14.58 20.77
C SER A 470 11.46 14.05 22.19
N ALA A 471 12.50 14.03 23.02
CA ALA A 471 12.40 13.68 24.44
C ALA A 471 11.58 14.74 25.22
N GLY A 472 11.73 16.02 24.90
CA GLY A 472 10.91 17.11 25.44
C GLY A 472 9.43 16.98 25.10
N PHE A 473 9.11 16.66 23.84
CA PHE A 473 7.73 16.38 23.39
C PHE A 473 7.15 15.14 24.07
N ALA A 474 7.92 14.06 24.17
CA ALA A 474 7.51 12.84 24.86
C ALA A 474 7.29 13.09 26.36
N ALA A 475 8.15 13.87 27.00
CA ALA A 475 8.01 14.25 28.43
C ALA A 475 6.77 15.14 28.66
N LEU A 476 6.50 16.10 27.77
CA LEU A 476 5.29 16.94 27.82
C LEU A 476 4.01 16.12 27.59
N ALA A 477 4.02 15.19 26.63
CA ALA A 477 2.90 14.29 26.38
C ALA A 477 2.66 13.35 27.59
N ALA A 478 3.72 12.81 28.20
CA ALA A 478 3.62 12.00 29.40
C ALA A 478 3.13 12.81 30.61
N ALA A 479 3.62 14.04 30.81
CA ALA A 479 3.13 14.94 31.86
C ALA A 479 1.66 15.31 31.65
N GLY A 480 1.23 15.57 30.42
CA GLY A 480 -0.17 15.80 30.06
C GLY A 480 -1.07 14.58 30.33
N ALA A 481 -0.62 13.38 29.98
CA ALA A 481 -1.33 12.14 30.26
C ALA A 481 -1.44 11.88 31.79
N ILE A 482 -0.37 12.12 32.54
CA ILE A 482 -0.36 12.01 34.01
C ILE A 482 -1.30 13.05 34.64
N ALA A 483 -1.27 14.30 34.16
CA ALA A 483 -2.17 15.34 34.62
C ALA A 483 -3.64 14.99 34.31
N PHE A 484 -3.92 14.45 33.14
CA PHE A 484 -5.26 14.00 32.75
C PHE A 484 -5.77 12.81 33.60
N LEU A 485 -4.89 11.87 33.94
CA LEU A 485 -5.22 10.72 34.80
C LEU A 485 -5.41 11.12 36.26
N ILE A 486 -4.70 12.14 36.75
CA ILE A 486 -4.77 12.62 38.15
C ILE A 486 -5.89 13.67 38.33
N ALA A 487 -6.31 14.35 37.25
CA ALA A 487 -7.39 15.34 37.31
C ALA A 487 -8.71 14.81 37.93
N PRO A 488 -9.20 13.60 37.61
CA PRO A 488 -10.41 13.06 38.24
C PRO A 488 -10.22 12.66 39.74
N LEU A 489 -8.98 12.45 40.17
CA LEU A 489 -8.70 12.08 41.57
C LEU A 489 -8.65 13.29 42.55
N ARG A 490 -8.61 14.51 42.00
CA ARG A 490 -8.69 15.77 42.76
C ARG A 490 -10.12 16.32 42.84
N GLY A 491 -11.14 15.45 42.69
CA GLY A 491 -12.56 15.80 42.67
C GLY A 491 -13.02 16.51 43.94
N GLY A 492 -13.19 17.82 43.84
CA GLY A 492 -13.80 18.68 44.87
C GLY A 492 -14.40 19.99 44.29
N ARG A 493 -14.15 20.30 43.01
CA ARG A 493 -14.61 21.55 42.38
C ARG A 493 -15.48 21.41 41.11
N GLN A 494 -15.83 20.21 40.72
CA GLN A 494 -16.52 19.99 39.43
C GLN A 494 -18.00 20.38 39.39
N GLN A 495 -18.62 20.69 40.54
CA GLN A 495 -20.04 21.02 40.56
C GLN A 495 -20.31 22.51 40.32
N GLU A 496 -19.39 23.37 40.72
CA GLU A 496 -19.48 24.83 40.45
C GLU A 496 -19.12 25.15 38.99
N ASP A 497 -18.06 24.54 38.47
CA ASP A 497 -17.62 24.76 37.07
C ASP A 497 -18.66 24.25 36.04
N ALA A 498 -19.41 23.19 36.36
CA ALA A 498 -20.46 22.66 35.49
C ALA A 498 -21.70 23.55 35.42
N ALA A 499 -22.05 24.22 36.53
CA ALA A 499 -23.18 25.15 36.60
C ALA A 499 -22.85 26.46 35.85
N GLU A 500 -21.62 26.96 36.00
CA GLU A 500 -21.13 28.17 35.31
C GLU A 500 -20.99 27.95 33.81
N THR A 501 -20.50 26.79 33.38
CA THR A 501 -20.40 26.38 31.97
C THR A 501 -21.80 26.24 31.33
N ARG A 502 -22.80 25.73 32.08
CA ARG A 502 -24.17 25.58 31.61
C ARG A 502 -24.85 26.93 31.45
N ALA A 503 -24.66 27.86 32.39
CA ALA A 503 -25.18 29.22 32.31
C ALA A 503 -24.59 30.00 31.12
N ALA A 504 -23.27 29.89 30.93
CA ALA A 504 -22.57 30.51 29.80
C ALA A 504 -23.08 29.97 28.44
N ARG A 505 -23.37 28.69 28.37
CA ARG A 505 -23.91 28.05 27.15
C ARG A 505 -25.33 28.54 26.83
N LEU A 506 -26.21 28.61 27.83
CA LEU A 506 -27.58 29.12 27.64
C LEU A 506 -27.58 30.60 27.22
N ALA A 507 -26.67 31.42 27.78
CA ALA A 507 -26.48 32.79 27.38
C ALA A 507 -26.02 32.92 25.92
N ALA A 508 -25.13 32.06 25.47
CA ALA A 508 -24.68 32.05 24.08
C ALA A 508 -25.81 31.62 23.12
N GLU A 509 -26.59 30.60 23.47
CA GLU A 509 -27.74 30.14 22.68
C GLU A 509 -28.82 31.23 22.55
N ARG A 510 -29.05 32.00 23.60
CA ARG A 510 -29.98 33.16 23.56
C ARG A 510 -29.46 34.25 22.61
N GLU A 511 -28.19 34.58 22.63
CA GLU A 511 -27.62 35.60 21.74
C GLU A 511 -27.74 35.22 20.27
N VAL A 512 -27.61 33.93 19.94
CA VAL A 512 -27.86 33.42 18.59
C VAL A 512 -29.32 33.63 18.17
N VAL A 513 -30.27 33.36 19.05
CA VAL A 513 -31.71 33.61 18.74
C VAL A 513 -32.02 35.11 18.56
N TYR A 514 -31.38 35.99 19.34
CA TYR A 514 -31.54 37.44 19.15
C TYR A 514 -30.89 37.95 17.86
N ALA A 515 -29.76 37.34 17.46
CA ALA A 515 -29.18 37.64 16.16
C ALA A 515 -30.12 37.23 15.01
N SER A 516 -30.70 36.00 15.11
CA SER A 516 -31.66 35.51 14.11
C SER A 516 -32.94 36.39 14.00
N ILE A 517 -33.39 36.96 15.11
CA ILE A 517 -34.52 37.92 15.06
C ILE A 517 -34.13 39.20 14.34
N ARG A 518 -32.92 39.73 14.57
CA ARG A 518 -32.43 40.94 13.88
C ARG A 518 -32.26 40.69 12.38
N ASP A 519 -31.70 39.57 11.99
CA ASP A 519 -31.53 39.20 10.59
C ASP A 519 -32.89 39.05 9.89
N LEU A 520 -33.88 38.44 10.58
CA LEU A 520 -35.24 38.33 10.07
C LEU A 520 -35.95 39.68 9.88
N ASP A 521 -35.77 40.62 10.83
CA ASP A 521 -36.30 41.98 10.74
C ASP A 521 -35.63 42.76 9.58
N GLU A 522 -34.30 42.55 9.34
CA GLU A 522 -33.57 43.15 8.22
C GLU A 522 -34.01 42.57 6.86
N ASP A 523 -34.26 41.26 6.77
CA ASP A 523 -34.79 40.65 5.56
C ASP A 523 -36.22 41.09 5.23
N PHE A 524 -37.01 41.42 6.24
CA PHE A 524 -38.31 42.00 6.05
C PHE A 524 -38.20 43.48 5.56
N GLU A 525 -37.36 44.30 6.18
CA GLU A 525 -37.12 45.68 5.78
C GLU A 525 -36.56 45.80 4.36
N THR A 526 -35.77 44.82 3.93
CA THR A 526 -35.19 44.76 2.56
C THR A 526 -36.15 44.14 1.54
N GLY A 527 -37.37 43.75 1.94
CA GLY A 527 -38.41 43.26 1.05
C GLY A 527 -38.20 41.83 0.54
N LYS A 528 -37.34 41.08 1.19
CA LYS A 528 -37.08 39.65 0.86
C LYS A 528 -38.13 38.70 1.47
N LEU A 529 -38.83 39.15 2.53
CA LEU A 529 -39.85 38.39 3.25
C LEU A 529 -41.21 39.03 3.18
N GLY A 530 -42.26 38.23 3.06
CA GLY A 530 -43.62 38.70 3.11
C GLY A 530 -44.08 38.95 4.57
N GLU A 531 -45.04 39.89 4.74
CA GLU A 531 -45.55 40.32 6.07
C GLU A 531 -46.06 39.15 6.91
N GLN A 532 -46.72 38.18 6.28
CA GLN A 532 -47.31 37.01 6.96
C GLN A 532 -46.25 36.02 7.42
N ASP A 533 -45.22 35.75 6.60
CA ASP A 533 -44.10 34.90 6.91
C ASP A 533 -43.22 35.51 8.00
N HIS A 534 -42.92 36.81 7.90
CA HIS A 534 -42.18 37.55 8.93
C HIS A 534 -42.87 37.46 10.29
N ALA A 535 -44.21 37.71 10.36
CA ALA A 535 -44.94 37.65 11.59
C ALA A 535 -44.91 36.26 12.23
N THR A 536 -45.01 35.19 11.42
CA THR A 536 -44.98 33.79 11.87
C THR A 536 -43.60 33.43 12.40
N MET A 537 -42.55 33.62 11.62
CA MET A 537 -41.17 33.26 12.00
C MET A 537 -40.70 34.10 13.20
N ARG A 538 -41.05 35.38 13.25
CA ARG A 538 -40.73 36.23 14.40
C ARG A 538 -41.42 35.79 15.69
N GLY A 539 -42.67 35.30 15.57
CA GLY A 539 -43.40 34.69 16.68
C GLY A 539 -42.70 33.44 17.22
N GLU A 540 -42.25 32.58 16.35
CA GLU A 540 -41.54 31.32 16.74
C GLU A 540 -40.21 31.63 17.43
N LEU A 541 -39.37 32.51 16.87
CA LEU A 541 -38.09 32.89 17.46
C LEU A 541 -38.26 33.61 18.82
N ARG A 542 -39.31 34.44 18.98
CA ARG A 542 -39.64 35.06 20.28
C ARG A 542 -40.05 34.02 21.30
N ALA A 543 -40.87 33.01 20.91
CA ALA A 543 -41.25 31.94 21.80
C ALA A 543 -40.02 31.09 22.22
N GLN A 544 -39.06 30.93 21.33
CA GLN A 544 -37.79 30.26 21.65
C GLN A 544 -36.95 31.04 22.64
N ALA A 545 -36.80 32.36 22.43
CA ALA A 545 -36.11 33.25 23.36
C ALA A 545 -36.71 33.23 24.76
N VAL A 546 -38.04 33.23 24.86
CA VAL A 546 -38.75 33.16 26.16
C VAL A 546 -38.48 31.81 26.88
N ARG A 547 -38.46 30.69 26.15
CA ARG A 547 -38.12 29.38 26.74
C ARG A 547 -36.66 29.37 27.25
N LEU A 548 -35.72 29.93 26.51
CA LEU A 548 -34.33 30.01 26.94
C LEU A 548 -34.17 30.88 28.20
N LEU A 549 -34.86 32.03 28.30
CA LEU A 549 -34.87 32.85 29.48
C LEU A 549 -35.47 32.16 30.70
N GLN A 550 -36.52 31.35 30.52
CA GLN A 550 -37.10 30.54 31.61
C GLN A 550 -36.10 29.48 32.10
N THR A 551 -35.43 28.77 31.16
CA THR A 551 -34.41 27.76 31.48
C THR A 551 -33.17 28.39 32.15
N GLU A 552 -32.78 29.59 31.75
CA GLU A 552 -31.69 30.35 32.42
C GLU A 552 -32.09 30.70 33.87
N ARG A 553 -33.32 31.13 34.10
CA ARG A 553 -33.83 31.42 35.46
C ARG A 553 -33.92 30.20 36.35
N GLU A 554 -34.31 29.05 35.81
CA GLU A 554 -34.35 27.77 36.52
C GLU A 554 -32.96 27.19 36.77
N ALA A 555 -31.97 27.48 35.88
CA ALA A 555 -30.59 27.04 36.00
C ALA A 555 -29.71 27.96 36.86
N ALA A 556 -30.17 29.16 37.20
CA ALA A 556 -29.48 30.05 38.11
C ALA A 556 -29.45 29.43 39.51
N PRO A 557 -28.26 29.20 40.10
CA PRO A 557 -28.19 28.59 41.43
C PRO A 557 -28.89 29.47 42.47
N ALA A 558 -29.67 28.85 43.32
CA ALA A 558 -30.36 29.46 44.51
C ALA A 558 -29.33 29.95 45.58
N ALA A 559 -28.17 30.40 45.17
CA ALA A 559 -27.04 30.76 46.03
C ALA A 559 -26.95 32.28 46.33
N ALA A 560 -28.07 32.96 46.30
CA ALA A 560 -28.10 34.37 46.74
C ALA A 560 -28.96 34.62 47.98
N ALA A 561 -29.16 33.64 48.82
CA ALA A 561 -30.02 33.79 50.02
C ALA A 561 -29.43 33.17 51.29
N GLU A 562 -28.13 33.21 51.53
CA GLU A 562 -27.57 32.87 52.87
C GLU A 562 -26.18 33.43 53.07
N ALA A 563 -26.10 34.70 53.34
CA ALA A 563 -24.95 35.30 54.08
C ALA A 563 -25.41 36.54 54.82
N SER A 564 -26.28 36.37 55.80
CA SER A 564 -26.77 37.45 56.68
C SER A 564 -26.14 37.41 58.07
N GLY A 565 -24.95 36.79 58.23
CA GLY A 565 -24.20 36.76 59.48
C GLY A 565 -22.98 37.68 59.47
N CYS A 566 -22.66 38.31 60.63
CA CYS A 566 -21.45 39.09 60.79
C CYS A 566 -20.19 38.20 60.60
N ALA A 567 -19.29 38.61 59.70
CA ALA A 567 -18.09 37.85 59.36
C ALA A 567 -17.12 37.63 60.52
N SER A 568 -17.25 38.39 61.63
CA SER A 568 -16.41 38.34 62.80
C SER A 568 -16.98 37.44 63.94
N CYS A 569 -18.31 37.38 64.10
CA CYS A 569 -18.93 36.67 65.22
C CYS A 569 -20.13 35.79 64.87
N GLY A 570 -20.56 35.75 63.62
CA GLY A 570 -21.69 34.94 63.12
C GLY A 570 -23.07 35.45 63.54
N ALA A 571 -23.22 36.54 64.34
CA ALA A 571 -24.50 37.09 64.75
C ALA A 571 -25.20 37.76 63.57
N GLU A 572 -26.56 37.56 63.46
CA GLU A 572 -27.40 38.22 62.44
C GLU A 572 -27.73 39.67 62.85
N PRO A 573 -27.11 40.69 62.21
CA PRO A 573 -27.44 42.06 62.50
C PRO A 573 -28.71 42.50 61.76
N PRO A 574 -29.49 43.45 62.29
CA PRO A 574 -30.59 44.08 61.55
C PRO A 574 -30.07 44.69 60.25
N ARG A 575 -30.92 44.66 59.19
CA ARG A 575 -30.55 45.07 57.81
C ARG A 575 -30.03 46.51 57.69
N ASP A 576 -30.25 47.34 58.71
CA ASP A 576 -29.89 48.77 58.71
C ASP A 576 -28.76 49.06 59.71
N ALA A 577 -28.21 48.07 60.39
CA ALA A 577 -27.19 48.21 61.40
C ALA A 577 -25.82 48.56 60.79
N ARG A 578 -25.25 49.65 61.26
CA ARG A 578 -23.92 50.13 60.85
C ARG A 578 -22.79 49.38 61.57
N PHE A 579 -23.14 48.79 62.70
CA PHE A 579 -22.22 48.01 63.54
C PHE A 579 -22.91 46.70 64.02
N CYS A 580 -22.15 45.64 64.12
CA CYS A 580 -22.70 44.41 64.63
C CYS A 580 -23.04 44.49 66.11
N PRO A 581 -24.29 44.18 66.53
CA PRO A 581 -24.68 44.28 67.91
C PRO A 581 -24.03 43.19 68.82
N GLY A 582 -23.43 42.13 68.20
CA GLY A 582 -22.77 41.06 68.96
C GLY A 582 -21.30 41.29 69.22
N CYS A 583 -20.58 41.98 68.33
CA CYS A 583 -19.11 42.16 68.47
C CYS A 583 -18.63 43.58 68.19
N GLY A 584 -19.52 44.54 67.81
CA GLY A 584 -19.16 45.95 67.59
C GLY A 584 -18.38 46.26 66.31
N VAL A 585 -18.14 45.28 65.44
CA VAL A 585 -17.43 45.46 64.17
C VAL A 585 -18.32 46.23 63.18
N GLU A 586 -17.74 47.19 62.47
CA GLU A 586 -18.40 47.98 61.43
C GLU A 586 -18.76 47.08 60.24
N LEU A 587 -20.06 47.06 59.83
CA LEU A 587 -20.57 46.27 58.75
C LEU A 587 -20.46 47.08 57.44
N ALA A 588 -19.89 46.48 56.44
CA ALA A 588 -19.73 47.12 55.13
C ALA A 588 -21.11 47.47 54.51
N LYS A 589 -21.26 48.75 54.06
CA LYS A 589 -22.46 49.24 53.43
C LYS A 589 -22.62 48.54 52.05
N PRO A 590 -23.81 48.01 51.70
CA PRO A 590 -24.04 47.53 50.34
C PRO A 590 -23.95 48.70 49.37
N GLU A 591 -22.94 48.68 48.51
CA GLU A 591 -22.88 49.56 47.33
C GLU A 591 -23.99 49.18 46.37
N GLY A 592 -24.93 50.11 46.10
CA GLY A 592 -25.89 49.96 44.99
C GLY A 592 -27.31 50.28 45.33
N ALA A 593 -27.61 51.56 45.58
CA ALA A 593 -28.92 52.10 45.36
C ALA A 593 -28.81 53.63 45.06
N ALA A 594 -28.66 53.98 43.82
CA ALA A 594 -29.06 55.22 43.20
C ALA A 594 -29.39 54.93 41.71
#